data_3de86079b2cf37e18ca7c2a684cb947a
#
_entry.id   3de86079b2cf37e18ca7c2a684cb947a
#
_cell.length_a   1.000
_cell.length_b   1.000
_cell.length_c   1.000
_cell.angle_alpha   90.00
_cell.angle_beta   90.00
_cell.angle_gamma   90.00
#
_symmetry.space_group_name_H-M   'P 1'
#
loop_
_entity.id
_entity.type
_entity.pdbx_description
1 polymer ?
#
loop_
_entity_poly.entity_id
_entity_poly.type
_entity_poly.pdbx_seq_one_letter_code
_entity_poly.pdbx_strand_id
1 'polypeptide(L)'
;MIEGRISQLDLENRSAVIVEENGNRIQVNFALRTNVEVIEHETVGLMGGELEDLEEGYHVEVEVASTNEDGSIMCDSIACVS
;
A
#
# COMPACT_ATOMS: atom_id res chain seq x y z
N MET A 1 -8.10 -7.10 5.23
CA MET A 1 -7.70 -5.97 4.38
C MET A 1 -7.44 -4.76 5.25
N ILE A 2 -6.41 -4.00 4.93
CA ILE A 2 -6.07 -2.77 5.64
C ILE A 2 -6.37 -1.60 4.73
N GLU A 3 -6.98 -0.56 5.27
CA GLU A 3 -7.38 0.61 4.52
C GLU A 3 -6.89 1.86 5.26
N GLY A 4 -6.28 2.77 4.54
CA GLY A 4 -5.77 3.99 5.14
C GLY A 4 -4.98 4.83 4.15
N ARG A 5 -4.23 5.79 4.69
CA ARG A 5 -3.40 6.68 3.87
C ARG A 5 -1.93 6.37 4.05
N ILE A 6 -1.18 6.52 2.97
CA ILE A 6 0.27 6.40 3.03
C ILE A 6 0.82 7.62 3.75
N SER A 7 1.39 7.41 4.92
CA SER A 7 2.02 8.46 5.72
C SER A 7 3.49 8.63 5.37
N GLN A 8 4.18 7.51 5.15
CA GLN A 8 5.59 7.49 4.76
C GLN A 8 5.79 6.41 3.72
N LEU A 9 6.62 6.69 2.74
CA LEU A 9 6.92 5.74 1.67
C LEU A 9 8.43 5.66 1.50
N ASP A 10 8.97 4.44 1.59
CA ASP A 10 10.40 4.18 1.42
C ASP A 10 10.56 3.18 0.27
N LEU A 11 10.77 3.70 -0.92
CA LEU A 11 10.91 2.87 -2.12
C LEU A 11 12.18 2.03 -2.08
N GLU A 12 13.25 2.58 -1.50
CA GLU A 12 14.53 1.88 -1.42
C GLU A 12 14.42 0.60 -0.58
N ASN A 13 13.72 0.67 0.54
CA ASN A 13 13.51 -0.47 1.42
C ASN A 13 12.21 -1.21 1.13
N ARG A 14 11.47 -0.80 0.12
CA ARG A 14 10.20 -1.40 -0.29
C ARG A 14 9.23 -1.52 0.88
N SER A 15 9.00 -0.38 1.55
CA SER A 15 8.12 -0.33 2.70
C SER A 15 7.36 0.98 2.76
N ALA A 16 6.30 0.99 3.54
CA ALA A 16 5.48 2.17 3.77
C ALA A 16 4.83 2.10 5.15
N VAL A 17 4.42 3.25 5.66
CA VAL A 17 3.59 3.32 6.86
C VAL A 17 2.20 3.76 6.42
N ILE A 18 1.20 2.95 6.76
CA ILE A 18 -0.20 3.22 6.48
C ILE A 18 -0.85 3.66 7.78
N VAL A 19 -1.58 4.76 7.73
CA VAL A 19 -2.35 5.26 8.88
C VAL A 19 -3.82 5.00 8.62
N GLU A 20 -4.43 4.16 9.45
CA GLU A 20 -5.86 3.86 9.38
C GLU A 20 -6.69 5.03 9.93
N GLU A 21 -7.98 5.04 9.65
CA GLU A 21 -8.89 6.09 10.13
C GLU A 21 -8.86 6.25 11.65
N ASN A 22 -8.68 5.16 12.37
CA ASN A 22 -8.62 5.18 13.85
C ASN A 22 -7.27 5.69 14.37
N GLY A 23 -6.34 6.04 13.48
CA GLY A 23 -5.02 6.54 13.86
C GLY A 23 -3.95 5.47 14.03
N ASN A 24 -4.28 4.20 13.86
CA ASN A 24 -3.28 3.14 13.94
C ASN A 24 -2.29 3.26 12.79
N ARG A 25 -1.01 3.10 13.12
CA ARG A 25 0.08 3.14 12.14
C ARG A 25 0.56 1.72 11.92
N ILE A 26 0.62 1.30 10.67
CA ILE A 26 0.99 -0.05 10.31
C ILE A 26 2.16 0.00 9.34
N GLN A 27 3.24 -0.72 9.69
CA GLN A 27 4.38 -0.89 8.80
C GLN A 27 4.04 -1.96 7.78
N VAL A 28 4.10 -1.59 6.51
CA VAL A 28 3.81 -2.49 5.39
C VAL A 28 5.07 -2.71 4.59
N ASN A 29 5.42 -3.96 4.36
CA ASN A 29 6.58 -4.33 3.54
C ASN A 29 6.09 -4.89 2.20
N PHE A 30 6.75 -4.51 1.12
CA PHE A 30 6.37 -4.94 -0.23
C PHE A 30 7.35 -5.97 -0.74
N ALA A 31 6.84 -7.14 -1.10
CA ALA A 31 7.64 -8.17 -1.76
C ALA A 31 7.87 -7.79 -3.23
N LEU A 32 8.81 -8.48 -3.87
CA LEU A 32 9.05 -8.28 -5.30
C LEU A 32 7.83 -8.60 -6.16
N ARG A 33 6.95 -9.46 -5.65
CA ARG A 33 5.73 -9.90 -6.35
C ARG A 33 4.47 -9.19 -5.91
N THR A 34 4.62 -8.17 -5.05
CA THR A 34 3.45 -7.40 -4.62
C THR A 34 2.78 -6.75 -5.82
N ASN A 35 1.49 -7.01 -5.99
CA ASN A 35 0.69 -6.34 -7.01
C ASN A 35 0.42 -4.90 -6.58
N VAL A 36 0.67 -3.97 -7.49
CA VAL A 36 0.33 -2.56 -7.27
C VAL A 36 -0.70 -2.17 -8.32
N GLU A 37 -1.82 -1.63 -7.86
CA GLU A 37 -2.88 -1.16 -8.75
C GLU A 37 -3.14 0.31 -8.48
N VAL A 38 -3.33 1.08 -9.55
CA VAL A 38 -3.61 2.51 -9.44
C VAL A 38 -4.90 2.81 -10.21
N ILE A 39 -5.60 3.87 -9.80
CA ILE A 39 -6.81 4.29 -10.49
C ILE A 39 -6.42 4.99 -11.77
N GLU A 40 -7.00 4.53 -12.88
CA GLU A 40 -6.91 5.22 -14.16
C GLU A 40 -8.14 6.11 -14.33
N HIS A 41 -7.93 7.42 -14.28
CA HIS A 41 -9.03 8.39 -14.30
C HIS A 41 -9.74 8.45 -15.65
N GLU A 42 -9.05 8.17 -16.75
CA GLU A 42 -9.63 8.24 -18.09
C GLU A 42 -10.52 7.05 -18.41
N THR A 43 -10.16 5.86 -17.88
CA THR A 43 -10.90 4.63 -18.17
C THR A 43 -11.76 4.18 -16.99
N VAL A 44 -11.71 4.88 -15.87
CA VAL A 44 -12.49 4.59 -14.66
C VAL A 44 -12.24 3.14 -14.17
N GLY A 45 -11.00 2.70 -14.21
CA GLY A 45 -10.65 1.36 -13.77
C GLY A 45 -9.33 1.33 -13.00
N LEU A 46 -9.01 0.16 -12.47
CA LEU A 46 -7.72 -0.08 -11.86
C LEU A 46 -6.75 -0.61 -12.90
N MET A 47 -5.55 -0.09 -12.92
CA MET A 47 -4.47 -0.54 -13.80
C MET A 47 -3.35 -1.12 -12.97
N GLY A 48 -2.62 -2.05 -13.55
CA GLY A 48 -1.36 -2.50 -12.97
C GLY A 48 -0.35 -1.35 -12.94
N GLY A 49 0.37 -1.23 -11.82
CA GLY A 49 1.38 -0.19 -11.63
C GLY A 49 2.59 -0.74 -10.92
N GLU A 50 3.46 0.16 -10.52
CA GLU A 50 4.68 -0.16 -9.79
C GLU A 50 4.73 0.64 -8.49
N LEU A 51 5.65 0.27 -7.58
CA LEU A 51 5.78 0.98 -6.30
C LEU A 51 6.04 2.47 -6.51
N GLU A 52 6.76 2.83 -7.58
CA GLU A 52 7.06 4.22 -7.91
C GLU A 52 5.81 5.04 -8.24
N ASP A 53 4.70 4.38 -8.52
CA ASP A 53 3.43 5.06 -8.77
C ASP A 53 2.70 5.44 -7.49
N LEU A 54 3.16 4.96 -6.35
CA LEU A 54 2.59 5.31 -5.05
C LEU A 54 3.20 6.62 -4.54
N GLU A 55 2.41 7.40 -3.82
CA GLU A 55 2.88 8.64 -3.20
C GLU A 55 2.30 8.79 -1.80
N GLU A 56 3.02 9.52 -0.96
CA GLU A 56 2.51 9.87 0.36
C GLU A 56 1.22 10.68 0.23
N GLY A 57 0.26 10.37 1.09
CA GLY A 57 -1.05 11.00 1.06
C GLY A 57 -2.11 10.22 0.29
N TYR A 58 -1.73 9.25 -0.52
CA TYR A 58 -2.70 8.43 -1.24
C TYR A 58 -3.48 7.54 -0.29
N HIS A 59 -4.77 7.41 -0.56
CA HIS A 59 -5.64 6.47 0.13
C HIS A 59 -5.52 5.11 -0.56
N VAL A 60 -5.24 4.08 0.22
CA VAL A 60 -4.95 2.75 -0.32
C VAL A 60 -5.70 1.66 0.43
N GLU A 61 -5.88 0.54 -0.26
CA GLU A 61 -6.37 -0.71 0.32
C GLU A 61 -5.27 -1.75 0.16
N VAL A 62 -4.92 -2.42 1.26
CA VAL A 62 -3.81 -3.37 1.31
C VAL A 62 -4.33 -4.76 1.64
N GLU A 63 -4.01 -5.73 0.78
CA GLU A 63 -4.25 -7.14 1.07
C GLU A 63 -3.01 -7.71 1.75
N VAL A 64 -3.22 -8.36 2.88
CA VAL A 64 -2.14 -8.87 3.74
C VAL A 64 -1.79 -10.30 3.34
N ALA A 65 -0.53 -10.54 2.99
CA ALA A 65 -0.05 -11.90 2.74
C ALA A 65 0.32 -12.61 4.04
N SER A 66 0.99 -11.90 4.94
CA SER A 66 1.39 -12.45 6.23
C SER A 66 1.67 -11.33 7.22
N THR A 67 1.65 -11.67 8.50
CA THR A 67 1.99 -10.73 9.57
C THR A 67 3.31 -11.19 10.20
N ASN A 68 4.24 -10.25 10.34
CA ASN A 68 5.53 -10.52 10.96
C ASN A 68 5.44 -10.41 12.49
N GLU A 69 6.44 -10.97 13.18
CA GLU A 69 6.46 -10.98 14.64
C GLU A 69 6.52 -9.58 15.26
N ASP A 70 7.10 -8.63 14.54
CA ASP A 70 7.23 -7.24 15.03
C ASP A 70 5.96 -6.41 14.81
N GLY A 71 4.90 -7.02 14.28
CA GLY A 71 3.65 -6.33 13.99
C GLY A 71 3.57 -5.73 12.61
N SER A 72 4.66 -5.73 11.85
CA SER A 72 4.61 -5.30 10.44
C SER A 72 3.96 -6.38 9.59
N ILE A 73 3.49 -5.99 8.41
CA ILE A 73 2.85 -6.95 7.50
C ILE A 73 3.60 -7.03 6.19
N MET A 74 3.45 -8.17 5.54
CA MET A 74 3.90 -8.35 4.16
C MET A 74 2.69 -8.16 3.26
N CYS A 75 2.80 -7.24 2.31
CA CYS A 75 1.71 -6.90 1.40
C CYS A 75 1.66 -7.86 0.23
N ASP A 76 0.48 -8.43 -0.02
CA ASP A 76 0.23 -9.23 -1.23
C ASP A 76 -0.16 -8.33 -2.40
N SER A 77 -1.05 -7.38 -2.15
CA SER A 77 -1.42 -6.38 -3.14
C SER A 77 -1.79 -5.07 -2.47
N ILE A 78 -1.59 -3.98 -3.18
CA ILE A 78 -1.98 -2.65 -2.72
C ILE A 78 -2.68 -1.94 -3.87
N ALA A 79 -3.86 -1.41 -3.57
CA ALA A 79 -4.66 -0.67 -4.56
C ALA A 79 -4.79 0.78 -4.10
N CYS A 80 -4.40 1.70 -4.97
CA CYS A 80 -4.58 3.12 -4.73
C CYS A 80 -6.00 3.49 -5.15
N VAL A 81 -6.82 3.95 -4.22
CA VAL A 81 -8.23 4.27 -4.48
C VAL A 81 -8.52 5.76 -4.53
N SER A 82 -7.54 6.59 -4.18
CA SER A 82 -7.66 8.04 -4.40
C SER A 82 -6.34 8.76 -4.14
#